data_0bc2559a16e65647b1d87d947e82d85d
#
_entry.id   0bc2559a16e65647b1d87d947e82d85d
#
_cell.length_a   1.000
_cell.length_b   1.000
_cell.length_c   1.000
_cell.angle_alpha   90.00
_cell.angle_beta   90.00
_cell.angle_gamma   90.00
#
_symmetry.space_group_name_H-M   'P 1'
#
loop_
_entity.id
_entity.type
_entity.pdbx_description
1 polymer ?
#
loop_
_entity_poly.entity_id
_entity_poly.type
_entity_poly.pdbx_seq_one_letter_code
_entity_poly.pdbx_strand_id
1 'polypeptide(L)'
;GAIYLFLGAACNMSCRHCVQTPIKSCFNLSPHGKELSQDVKDFIVMWSNLPWKYAENNPRRLYFWGGEPLLYWETIKKLVLEFKKNGVKNVSYRIFSNGLLLNDEIVDFCNENNIWFIMSYDAPNARAARNAVPSKEACKKFLRIRKRTVNTVFNAINDNMVEAFDWLHYTFPETEITCGVMNVLSENTPLDLYEFKPNAVRKAVKNLWLLANSDSKIAPYARHWFSSKILRVRNFDKEEFYEYPYPPCRPAVVSLSVNFNGEVMLCHNTDRIVGHITDNFIELQEKHRKIFEELLPVKCKTCEHLDICRCICPIAVQKNGELCHCNYLREFWGAIKGVM
;
A
#
# COMPACT_ATOMS: atom_id res chain seq x y z
N GLY A 1 11.41 9.57 -0.41
CA GLY A 1 10.40 9.75 0.63
C GLY A 1 8.97 9.78 0.07
N ALA A 2 8.01 9.51 0.90
CA ALA A 2 6.61 9.53 0.53
C ALA A 2 5.77 10.25 1.60
N ILE A 3 4.72 10.97 1.15
CA ILE A 3 3.64 11.44 2.02
C ILE A 3 2.36 10.73 1.59
N TYR A 4 1.63 10.17 2.55
CA TYR A 4 0.26 9.71 2.39
C TYR A 4 -0.66 10.78 2.97
N LEU A 5 -1.29 11.53 2.09
CA LEU A 5 -2.26 12.55 2.47
C LEU A 5 -3.64 11.89 2.61
N PHE A 6 -4.10 11.76 3.83
CA PHE A 6 -5.38 11.14 4.14
C PHE A 6 -6.53 12.12 3.88
N LEU A 7 -7.34 11.82 2.84
CA LEU A 7 -8.44 12.68 2.40
C LEU A 7 -9.73 12.47 3.20
N GLY A 8 -9.92 11.26 3.71
CA GLY A 8 -11.10 10.87 4.48
C GLY A 8 -11.38 9.37 4.36
N ALA A 9 -12.32 8.87 5.15
CA ALA A 9 -12.62 7.46 5.26
C ALA A 9 -13.81 6.98 4.38
N ALA A 10 -14.49 7.90 3.67
CA ALA A 10 -15.61 7.53 2.82
C ALA A 10 -15.16 6.61 1.68
N CYS A 11 -15.93 5.56 1.43
CA CYS A 11 -15.70 4.62 0.35
C CYS A 11 -17.03 4.10 -0.19
N ASN A 12 -17.12 3.96 -1.50
CA ASN A 12 -18.27 3.36 -2.20
C ASN A 12 -18.18 1.83 -2.33
N MET A 13 -17.24 1.20 -1.61
CA MET A 13 -17.08 -0.25 -1.51
C MET A 13 -16.93 -0.70 -0.05
N SER A 14 -17.23 -1.98 0.21
CA SER A 14 -17.01 -2.67 1.49
C SER A 14 -16.17 -3.94 1.28
N CYS A 15 -14.93 -3.76 0.81
CA CYS A 15 -14.02 -4.88 0.57
C CYS A 15 -13.80 -5.69 1.84
N ARG A 16 -13.86 -7.02 1.73
CA ARG A 16 -13.75 -7.96 2.85
C ARG A 16 -12.36 -7.93 3.52
N HIS A 17 -11.31 -7.60 2.77
CA HIS A 17 -9.91 -7.48 3.23
C HIS A 17 -9.43 -6.02 3.35
N CYS A 18 -10.35 -5.08 3.54
CA CYS A 18 -10.00 -3.67 3.51
C CYS A 18 -9.05 -3.29 4.66
N VAL A 19 -7.86 -2.83 4.31
CA VAL A 19 -6.86 -2.34 5.29
C VAL A 19 -7.28 -1.05 5.98
N GLN A 20 -8.32 -0.36 5.47
CA GLN A 20 -8.88 0.85 6.06
C GLN A 20 -10.05 0.58 7.03
N THR A 21 -10.41 -0.69 7.25
CA THR A 21 -11.53 -1.04 8.16
C THR A 21 -11.38 -0.44 9.55
N PRO A 22 -10.19 -0.41 10.19
CA PRO A 22 -10.03 0.23 11.50
C PRO A 22 -10.35 1.74 11.49
N ILE A 23 -10.04 2.42 10.38
CA ILE A 23 -10.21 3.87 10.24
C ILE A 23 -11.67 4.25 9.95
N LYS A 24 -12.39 3.42 9.21
CA LYS A 24 -13.77 3.72 8.76
C LYS A 24 -14.74 3.97 9.90
N SER A 25 -14.50 3.40 11.07
CA SER A 25 -15.33 3.59 12.27
C SER A 25 -15.02 4.87 13.05
N CYS A 26 -13.86 5.48 12.84
CA CYS A 26 -13.32 6.54 13.69
C CYS A 26 -13.42 7.93 13.07
N PHE A 27 -13.44 8.04 11.73
CA PHE A 27 -13.53 9.31 11.03
C PHE A 27 -14.92 9.57 10.48
N ASN A 28 -15.39 10.81 10.62
CA ASN A 28 -16.65 11.24 10.04
C ASN A 28 -16.62 11.01 8.53
N LEU A 29 -17.54 10.19 8.03
CA LEU A 29 -17.56 9.68 6.67
C LEU A 29 -18.00 10.71 5.61
N SER A 30 -18.02 12.01 5.95
CA SER A 30 -18.45 13.04 5.00
C SER A 30 -17.48 13.09 3.80
N PRO A 31 -17.96 12.84 2.58
CA PRO A 31 -17.15 12.93 1.36
C PRO A 31 -16.86 14.38 0.96
N HIS A 32 -17.51 15.35 1.59
CA HIS A 32 -17.29 16.78 1.33
C HIS A 32 -16.05 17.23 2.08
N GLY A 33 -14.94 17.30 1.33
CA GLY A 33 -13.63 17.57 1.85
C GLY A 33 -13.56 18.82 2.71
N LYS A 34 -13.04 18.66 3.90
CA LYS A 34 -12.44 19.78 4.62
C LYS A 34 -11.34 20.37 3.72
N GLU A 35 -11.18 21.66 3.72
CA GLU A 35 -10.02 22.26 3.07
C GLU A 35 -8.76 21.87 3.82
N LEU A 36 -7.70 21.57 3.06
CA LEU A 36 -6.39 21.30 3.64
C LEU A 36 -5.91 22.55 4.37
N SER A 37 -5.45 22.40 5.61
CA SER A 37 -4.92 23.54 6.37
C SER A 37 -3.72 24.15 5.63
N GLN A 38 -3.50 25.47 5.82
CA GLN A 38 -2.39 26.16 5.18
C GLN A 38 -1.04 25.55 5.63
N ASP A 39 -0.91 25.19 6.89
CA ASP A 39 0.31 24.57 7.45
C ASP A 39 0.66 23.26 6.73
N VAL A 40 -0.33 22.43 6.38
CA VAL A 40 -0.08 21.20 5.61
C VAL A 40 0.37 21.49 4.18
N LYS A 41 -0.21 22.52 3.53
CA LYS A 41 0.21 22.94 2.20
C LYS A 41 1.64 23.45 2.22
N ASP A 42 1.98 24.31 3.16
CA ASP A 42 3.33 24.86 3.33
C ASP A 42 4.34 23.76 3.66
N PHE A 43 3.96 22.81 4.51
CA PHE A 43 4.77 21.63 4.81
C PHE A 43 5.06 20.80 3.56
N ILE A 44 4.07 20.54 2.71
CA ILE A 44 4.25 19.78 1.46
C ILE A 44 5.17 20.53 0.48
N VAL A 45 5.01 21.86 0.37
CA VAL A 45 5.89 22.71 -0.46
C VAL A 45 7.33 22.64 0.07
N MET A 46 7.52 22.87 1.38
CA MET A 46 8.83 22.76 2.02
C MET A 46 9.44 21.37 1.80
N TRP A 47 8.72 20.31 2.12
CA TRP A 47 9.18 18.92 1.97
C TRP A 47 9.58 18.61 0.52
N SER A 48 8.84 19.10 -0.47
CA SER A 48 9.14 18.86 -1.88
C SER A 48 10.46 19.49 -2.31
N ASN A 49 10.85 20.61 -1.70
CA ASN A 49 12.03 21.40 -2.03
C ASN A 49 13.27 21.03 -1.19
N LEU A 50 13.15 20.20 -0.13
CA LEU A 50 14.32 19.74 0.61
C LEU A 50 15.27 18.96 -0.30
N PRO A 51 16.61 19.02 -0.09
CA PRO A 51 17.55 18.18 -0.82
C PRO A 51 17.18 16.69 -0.73
N TRP A 52 17.18 16.01 -1.86
CA TRP A 52 16.86 14.58 -1.93
C TRP A 52 17.93 13.85 -2.74
N LYS A 53 18.73 13.02 -2.07
CA LYS A 53 19.89 12.31 -2.65
C LYS A 53 19.54 11.49 -3.92
N TYR A 54 18.29 11.09 -4.09
CA TYR A 54 17.83 10.22 -5.16
C TYR A 54 16.86 10.92 -6.13
N ALA A 55 16.84 12.26 -6.16
CA ALA A 55 15.83 13.06 -6.88
C ALA A 55 15.73 12.74 -8.37
N GLU A 56 16.85 12.52 -9.05
CA GLU A 56 16.88 12.33 -10.50
C GLU A 56 16.16 11.06 -10.96
N ASN A 57 16.30 9.95 -10.22
CA ASN A 57 15.77 8.65 -10.61
C ASN A 57 14.61 8.15 -9.72
N ASN A 58 14.32 8.86 -8.62
CA ASN A 58 13.28 8.46 -7.67
C ASN A 58 12.61 9.69 -7.07
N PRO A 59 11.64 10.30 -7.76
CA PRO A 59 10.93 11.48 -7.26
C PRO A 59 10.21 11.16 -5.96
N ARG A 60 10.03 12.17 -5.13
CA ARG A 60 9.18 12.08 -3.95
C ARG A 60 7.76 11.73 -4.36
N ARG A 61 7.03 11.02 -3.50
CA ARG A 61 5.71 10.50 -3.81
C ARG A 61 4.68 11.13 -2.87
N LEU A 62 3.69 11.78 -3.43
CA LEU A 62 2.52 12.24 -2.71
C LEU A 62 1.34 11.35 -3.08
N TYR A 63 0.90 10.53 -2.13
CA TYR A 63 -0.25 9.65 -2.31
C TYR A 63 -1.50 10.34 -1.79
N PHE A 64 -2.50 10.47 -2.63
CA PHE A 64 -3.87 10.75 -2.21
C PHE A 64 -4.47 9.44 -1.69
N TRP A 65 -4.75 9.41 -0.39
CA TRP A 65 -5.08 8.20 0.34
C TRP A 65 -6.38 8.37 1.13
N GLY A 66 -7.02 7.25 1.49
CA GLY A 66 -8.25 7.24 2.29
C GLY A 66 -9.11 6.04 1.96
N GLY A 67 -10.43 6.14 2.15
CA GLY A 67 -11.38 5.12 1.75
C GLY A 67 -11.36 4.92 0.24
N GLU A 68 -12.05 5.81 -0.51
CA GLU A 68 -11.94 5.92 -1.98
C GLU A 68 -11.58 7.35 -2.36
N PRO A 69 -10.35 7.61 -2.81
CA PRO A 69 -9.91 8.97 -3.14
C PRO A 69 -10.72 9.66 -4.22
N LEU A 70 -11.31 8.95 -5.17
CA LEU A 70 -12.13 9.56 -6.22
C LEU A 70 -13.45 10.16 -5.70
N LEU A 71 -13.88 9.84 -4.49
CA LEU A 71 -14.98 10.57 -3.82
C LEU A 71 -14.57 12.00 -3.45
N TYR A 72 -13.28 12.27 -3.38
CA TYR A 72 -12.69 13.59 -3.08
C TYR A 72 -12.06 14.23 -4.33
N TRP A 73 -12.55 13.88 -5.51
CA TRP A 73 -11.91 14.24 -6.78
C TRP A 73 -11.69 15.75 -6.94
N GLU A 74 -12.71 16.56 -6.62
CA GLU A 74 -12.59 18.03 -6.71
C GLU A 74 -11.49 18.56 -5.79
N THR A 75 -11.35 17.99 -4.60
CA THR A 75 -10.27 18.34 -3.67
C THR A 75 -8.90 17.95 -4.26
N ILE A 76 -8.77 16.77 -4.83
CA ILE A 76 -7.51 16.32 -5.48
C ILE A 76 -7.12 17.27 -6.62
N LYS A 77 -8.07 17.63 -7.50
CA LYS A 77 -7.81 18.59 -8.60
C LYS A 77 -7.29 19.92 -8.07
N LYS A 78 -8.02 20.51 -7.11
CA LYS A 78 -7.67 21.78 -6.48
C LYS A 78 -6.25 21.72 -5.89
N LEU A 79 -5.94 20.70 -5.11
CA LEU A 79 -4.63 20.53 -4.48
C LEU A 79 -3.49 20.36 -5.48
N VAL A 80 -3.66 19.53 -6.51
CA VAL A 80 -2.62 19.32 -7.53
C VAL A 80 -2.30 20.63 -8.25
N LEU A 81 -3.31 21.41 -8.64
CA LEU A 81 -3.13 22.69 -9.31
C LEU A 81 -2.49 23.73 -8.38
N GLU A 82 -2.93 23.80 -7.13
CA GLU A 82 -2.39 24.68 -6.12
C GLU A 82 -0.92 24.35 -5.80
N PHE A 83 -0.57 23.08 -5.61
CA PHE A 83 0.81 22.66 -5.38
C PHE A 83 1.73 23.00 -6.55
N LYS A 84 1.27 22.82 -7.79
CA LYS A 84 2.02 23.23 -8.97
C LYS A 84 2.25 24.74 -9.01
N LYS A 85 1.21 25.52 -8.73
CA LYS A 85 1.28 26.98 -8.65
C LYS A 85 2.24 27.46 -7.57
N ASN A 86 2.27 26.78 -6.43
CA ASN A 86 3.11 27.12 -5.28
C ASN A 86 4.52 26.51 -5.34
N GLY A 87 4.94 25.98 -6.50
CA GLY A 87 6.31 25.57 -6.72
C GLY A 87 6.70 24.21 -6.17
N VAL A 88 5.74 23.31 -5.92
CA VAL A 88 6.02 21.90 -5.63
C VAL A 88 6.65 21.25 -6.85
N LYS A 89 7.91 20.85 -6.72
CA LYS A 89 8.73 20.25 -7.79
C LYS A 89 9.15 18.83 -7.40
N ASN A 90 9.49 18.03 -8.41
CA ASN A 90 10.06 16.68 -8.24
C ASN A 90 9.17 15.74 -7.38
N VAL A 91 7.85 15.92 -7.46
CA VAL A 91 6.86 15.08 -6.77
C VAL A 91 6.05 14.30 -7.79
N SER A 92 5.94 12.99 -7.57
CA SER A 92 5.03 12.10 -8.29
C SER A 92 3.71 12.03 -7.51
N TYR A 93 2.66 12.61 -8.03
CA TYR A 93 1.30 12.46 -7.49
C TYR A 93 0.78 11.07 -7.78
N ARG A 94 0.17 10.42 -6.79
CA ARG A 94 -0.32 9.05 -6.90
C ARG A 94 -1.70 8.89 -6.28
N ILE A 95 -2.57 8.14 -6.95
CA ILE A 95 -3.93 7.84 -6.50
C ILE A 95 -4.10 6.33 -6.42
N PHE A 96 -4.49 5.80 -5.25
CA PHE A 96 -4.98 4.43 -5.13
C PHE A 96 -6.51 4.45 -5.21
N SER A 97 -7.09 3.78 -6.19
CA SER A 97 -8.54 3.79 -6.39
C SER A 97 -9.09 2.40 -6.68
N ASN A 98 -10.35 2.19 -6.34
CA ASN A 98 -11.09 1.01 -6.77
C ASN A 98 -11.58 1.11 -8.23
N GLY A 99 -11.45 2.27 -8.87
CA GLY A 99 -11.77 2.50 -10.28
C GLY A 99 -13.26 2.62 -10.63
N LEU A 100 -14.19 2.51 -9.64
CA LEU A 100 -15.63 2.57 -9.94
C LEU A 100 -16.11 3.94 -10.45
N LEU A 101 -15.44 5.01 -10.03
CA LEU A 101 -15.78 6.39 -10.39
C LEU A 101 -14.94 6.93 -11.55
N LEU A 102 -14.12 6.10 -12.19
CA LEU A 102 -13.24 6.53 -13.27
C LEU A 102 -14.05 6.98 -14.49
N ASN A 103 -13.83 8.23 -14.90
CA ASN A 103 -14.47 8.88 -16.04
C ASN A 103 -13.42 9.56 -16.94
N ASP A 104 -13.85 10.18 -18.04
CA ASP A 104 -12.94 10.79 -19.02
C ASP A 104 -12.22 12.01 -18.43
N GLU A 105 -12.89 12.83 -17.63
CA GLU A 105 -12.29 13.98 -16.94
C GLU A 105 -11.10 13.56 -16.07
N ILE A 106 -11.28 12.48 -15.28
CA ILE A 106 -10.22 11.94 -14.40
C ILE A 106 -9.04 11.45 -15.23
N VAL A 107 -9.31 10.73 -16.35
CA VAL A 107 -8.27 10.24 -17.26
C VAL A 107 -7.45 11.39 -17.83
N ASP A 108 -8.13 12.41 -18.37
CA ASP A 108 -7.49 13.54 -19.02
C ASP A 108 -6.67 14.33 -18.00
N PHE A 109 -7.23 14.63 -16.84
CA PHE A 109 -6.52 15.32 -15.76
C PHE A 109 -5.31 14.54 -15.26
N CYS A 110 -5.40 13.23 -15.11
CA CYS A 110 -4.25 12.39 -14.72
C CYS A 110 -3.14 12.46 -15.76
N ASN A 111 -3.48 12.45 -17.03
CA ASN A 111 -2.52 12.54 -18.13
C ASN A 111 -1.86 13.93 -18.24
N GLU A 112 -2.62 15.01 -18.13
CA GLU A 112 -2.14 16.39 -18.15
C GLU A 112 -1.24 16.71 -16.96
N ASN A 113 -1.56 16.17 -15.80
CA ASN A 113 -0.86 16.42 -14.56
C ASN A 113 0.16 15.34 -14.19
N ASN A 114 0.36 14.35 -15.07
CA ASN A 114 1.34 13.28 -14.90
C ASN A 114 1.14 12.47 -13.61
N ILE A 115 -0.13 12.25 -13.24
CA ILE A 115 -0.53 11.51 -12.05
C ILE A 115 -0.44 10.01 -12.31
N TRP A 116 0.12 9.29 -11.36
CA TRP A 116 0.18 7.83 -11.38
C TRP A 116 -1.10 7.24 -10.77
N PHE A 117 -1.87 6.57 -11.58
CA PHE A 117 -3.12 5.95 -11.14
C PHE A 117 -2.90 4.46 -10.84
N ILE A 118 -3.20 4.06 -9.62
CA ILE A 118 -3.04 2.68 -9.14
C ILE A 118 -4.43 2.11 -8.90
N MET A 119 -4.87 1.24 -9.82
CA MET A 119 -6.17 0.59 -9.70
C MET A 119 -6.07 -0.69 -8.87
N SER A 120 -6.89 -0.79 -7.86
CA SER A 120 -6.98 -1.98 -7.00
C SER A 120 -7.91 -3.01 -7.64
N TYR A 121 -7.37 -4.16 -8.08
CA TYR A 121 -8.14 -5.21 -8.75
C TYR A 121 -7.64 -6.61 -8.40
N ASP A 122 -8.43 -7.40 -7.70
CA ASP A 122 -8.05 -8.75 -7.24
C ASP A 122 -8.51 -9.83 -8.22
N ALA A 123 -7.80 -9.97 -9.31
CA ALA A 123 -8.09 -10.96 -10.33
C ALA A 123 -7.67 -12.40 -9.90
N PRO A 124 -8.35 -13.41 -10.42
CA PRO A 124 -9.61 -13.35 -11.19
C PRO A 124 -10.86 -13.19 -10.31
N ASN A 125 -10.76 -13.40 -9.00
CA ASN A 125 -11.88 -13.50 -8.05
C ASN A 125 -12.25 -12.15 -7.40
N ALA A 126 -12.09 -11.04 -8.13
CA ALA A 126 -12.24 -9.70 -7.57
C ALA A 126 -13.59 -9.46 -6.85
N ARG A 127 -14.70 -9.98 -7.38
CA ARG A 127 -16.02 -9.82 -6.74
C ARG A 127 -16.12 -10.52 -5.39
N ALA A 128 -15.47 -11.67 -5.22
CA ALA A 128 -15.49 -12.42 -3.97
C ALA A 128 -14.71 -11.69 -2.85
N ALA A 129 -13.65 -10.97 -3.21
CA ALA A 129 -12.81 -10.23 -2.25
C ALA A 129 -13.31 -8.79 -2.03
N ARG A 130 -13.86 -8.12 -3.08
CA ARG A 130 -14.12 -6.67 -3.10
C ARG A 130 -15.58 -6.26 -3.17
N ASN A 131 -16.52 -7.18 -3.24
CA ASN A 131 -17.97 -6.98 -3.43
C ASN A 131 -18.40 -6.20 -4.70
N ALA A 132 -17.51 -5.43 -5.31
CA ALA A 132 -17.73 -4.76 -6.59
C ALA A 132 -16.44 -4.73 -7.42
N VAL A 133 -16.58 -4.54 -8.73
CA VAL A 133 -15.46 -4.38 -9.66
C VAL A 133 -15.77 -3.27 -10.65
N PRO A 134 -14.77 -2.56 -11.19
CA PRO A 134 -14.96 -1.61 -12.27
C PRO A 134 -15.68 -2.23 -13.47
N SER A 135 -16.51 -1.45 -14.14
CA SER A 135 -17.13 -1.85 -15.40
C SER A 135 -16.09 -2.05 -16.50
N LYS A 136 -16.46 -2.78 -17.56
CA LYS A 136 -15.61 -2.91 -18.76
C LYS A 136 -15.22 -1.54 -19.32
N GLU A 137 -16.15 -0.58 -19.26
CA GLU A 137 -15.92 0.78 -19.74
C GLU A 137 -14.91 1.52 -18.84
N ALA A 138 -15.03 1.39 -17.53
CA ALA A 138 -14.03 1.95 -16.60
C ALA A 138 -12.64 1.33 -16.82
N CYS A 139 -12.55 0.03 -17.07
CA CYS A 139 -11.30 -0.64 -17.42
C CYS A 139 -10.68 -0.11 -18.73
N LYS A 140 -11.50 0.15 -19.76
CA LYS A 140 -11.02 0.79 -21.01
C LYS A 140 -10.51 2.20 -20.76
N LYS A 141 -11.22 2.99 -19.94
CA LYS A 141 -10.77 4.33 -19.55
C LYS A 141 -9.44 4.29 -18.80
N PHE A 142 -9.27 3.34 -17.86
CA PHE A 142 -8.02 3.13 -17.15
C PHE A 142 -6.83 2.88 -18.10
N LEU A 143 -7.04 2.10 -19.17
CA LEU A 143 -5.98 1.84 -20.17
C LEU A 143 -5.52 3.09 -20.95
N ARG A 144 -6.31 4.18 -20.96
CA ARG A 144 -5.92 5.47 -21.54
C ARG A 144 -5.02 6.31 -20.63
N ILE A 145 -4.90 5.96 -19.34
CA ILE A 145 -4.00 6.66 -18.41
C ILE A 145 -2.57 6.25 -18.72
N ARG A 146 -1.69 7.21 -18.95
CA ARG A 146 -0.29 6.96 -19.32
C ARG A 146 0.54 6.33 -18.21
N LYS A 147 0.39 6.82 -16.97
CA LYS A 147 1.05 6.28 -15.78
C LYS A 147 0.07 5.46 -14.95
N ARG A 148 0.08 4.15 -15.13
CA ARG A 148 -0.89 3.26 -14.52
C ARG A 148 -0.26 1.99 -13.95
N THR A 149 -0.84 1.51 -12.87
CA THR A 149 -0.50 0.23 -12.24
C THR A 149 -1.79 -0.46 -11.83
N VAL A 150 -1.87 -1.76 -11.97
CA VAL A 150 -2.88 -2.58 -11.29
C VAL A 150 -2.25 -3.21 -10.06
N ASN A 151 -2.89 -3.04 -8.91
CA ASN A 151 -2.49 -3.68 -7.66
C ASN A 151 -3.49 -4.77 -7.28
N THR A 152 -3.01 -6.00 -7.14
CA THR A 152 -3.76 -7.15 -6.63
C THR A 152 -3.26 -7.55 -5.25
N VAL A 153 -4.04 -8.36 -4.51
CA VAL A 153 -3.67 -8.84 -3.18
C VAL A 153 -3.73 -10.37 -3.15
N PHE A 154 -2.61 -10.99 -2.77
CA PHE A 154 -2.55 -12.41 -2.47
C PHE A 154 -3.27 -12.70 -1.15
N ASN A 155 -4.29 -13.55 -1.22
CA ASN A 155 -5.11 -14.00 -0.11
C ASN A 155 -5.68 -15.39 -0.43
N ALA A 156 -6.40 -16.03 0.50
CA ALA A 156 -6.88 -17.39 0.31
C ALA A 156 -7.96 -17.56 -0.79
N ILE A 157 -8.60 -16.47 -1.23
CA ILE A 157 -9.51 -16.48 -2.39
C ILE A 157 -8.74 -16.32 -3.71
N ASN A 158 -7.63 -15.57 -3.67
CA ASN A 158 -6.72 -15.33 -4.81
C ASN A 158 -5.34 -15.92 -4.48
N ASP A 159 -5.29 -17.25 -4.31
CA ASP A 159 -4.08 -17.98 -3.95
C ASP A 159 -3.24 -18.44 -5.16
N ASN A 160 -3.76 -18.27 -6.38
CA ASN A 160 -3.04 -18.56 -7.62
C ASN A 160 -2.47 -17.29 -8.26
N MET A 161 -1.29 -16.86 -7.83
CA MET A 161 -0.64 -15.65 -8.35
C MET A 161 -0.29 -15.72 -9.85
N VAL A 162 -0.02 -16.92 -10.38
CA VAL A 162 0.25 -17.10 -11.82
C VAL A 162 -0.98 -16.80 -12.64
N GLU A 163 -2.12 -17.35 -12.26
CA GLU A 163 -3.40 -17.09 -12.90
C GLU A 163 -3.80 -15.61 -12.76
N ALA A 164 -3.54 -15.00 -11.60
CA ALA A 164 -3.81 -13.59 -11.38
C ALA A 164 -2.98 -12.70 -12.32
N PHE A 165 -1.68 -12.98 -12.47
CA PHE A 165 -0.81 -12.22 -13.38
C PHE A 165 -1.19 -12.42 -14.84
N ASP A 166 -1.54 -13.64 -15.24
CA ASP A 166 -1.98 -13.96 -16.59
C ASP A 166 -3.28 -13.20 -16.91
N TRP A 167 -4.28 -13.32 -16.06
CA TRP A 167 -5.55 -12.62 -16.22
C TRP A 167 -5.38 -11.10 -16.29
N LEU A 168 -4.56 -10.52 -15.39
CA LEU A 168 -4.30 -9.08 -15.37
C LEU A 168 -3.53 -8.61 -16.60
N HIS A 169 -2.56 -9.39 -17.08
CA HIS A 169 -1.79 -9.08 -18.29
C HIS A 169 -2.69 -8.98 -19.52
N TYR A 170 -3.62 -9.93 -19.70
CA TYR A 170 -4.54 -9.92 -20.84
C TYR A 170 -5.65 -8.87 -20.70
N THR A 171 -6.06 -8.59 -19.47
CA THR A 171 -7.13 -7.59 -19.23
C THR A 171 -6.60 -6.16 -19.30
N PHE A 172 -5.37 -5.95 -18.82
CA PHE A 172 -4.72 -4.64 -18.74
C PHE A 172 -3.34 -4.67 -19.44
N PRO A 173 -3.32 -4.75 -20.77
CA PRO A 173 -2.07 -4.80 -21.52
C PRO A 173 -1.20 -3.56 -21.24
N GLU A 174 0.12 -3.74 -21.34
CA GLU A 174 1.12 -2.67 -21.12
C GLU A 174 0.96 -1.92 -19.78
N THR A 175 0.45 -2.61 -18.77
CA THR A 175 0.22 -2.05 -17.44
C THR A 175 1.17 -2.70 -16.44
N GLU A 176 1.77 -1.89 -15.56
CA GLU A 176 2.51 -2.43 -14.42
C GLU A 176 1.57 -3.20 -13.49
N ILE A 177 1.95 -4.42 -13.12
CA ILE A 177 1.18 -5.25 -12.21
C ILE A 177 1.98 -5.42 -10.92
N THR A 178 1.36 -5.10 -9.79
CA THR A 178 1.91 -5.33 -8.46
C THR A 178 1.02 -6.26 -7.65
N CYS A 179 1.65 -7.06 -6.78
CA CYS A 179 0.92 -7.96 -5.90
C CYS A 179 1.40 -7.79 -4.45
N GLY A 180 0.49 -7.34 -3.61
CA GLY A 180 0.68 -7.26 -2.17
C GLY A 180 0.34 -8.59 -1.48
N VAL A 181 0.91 -8.81 -0.30
CA VAL A 181 0.51 -9.88 0.61
C VAL A 181 -0.50 -9.30 1.59
N MET A 182 -1.59 -10.01 1.82
CA MET A 182 -2.66 -9.55 2.71
C MET A 182 -2.17 -9.39 4.15
N ASN A 183 -2.57 -8.31 4.80
CA ASN A 183 -2.45 -8.08 6.23
C ASN A 183 -3.86 -8.03 6.85
N VAL A 184 -4.02 -8.68 8.00
CA VAL A 184 -5.28 -8.70 8.76
C VAL A 184 -5.24 -7.57 9.78
N LEU A 185 -5.92 -6.47 9.49
CA LEU A 185 -5.93 -5.26 10.33
C LEU A 185 -7.22 -5.10 11.15
N SER A 186 -8.19 -5.99 10.98
CA SER A 186 -9.45 -5.99 11.71
C SER A 186 -9.78 -7.40 12.21
N GLU A 187 -10.25 -7.52 13.44
CA GLU A 187 -10.76 -8.78 13.99
C GLU A 187 -11.97 -9.32 13.22
N ASN A 188 -12.69 -8.43 12.54
CA ASN A 188 -13.82 -8.77 11.69
C ASN A 188 -13.40 -9.24 10.27
N THR A 189 -12.10 -9.37 9.98
CA THR A 189 -11.66 -9.90 8.70
C THR A 189 -12.04 -11.38 8.60
N PRO A 190 -12.81 -11.79 7.55
CA PRO A 190 -13.25 -13.16 7.41
C PRO A 190 -12.08 -14.15 7.28
N LEU A 191 -12.18 -15.30 7.96
CA LEU A 191 -11.15 -16.35 8.01
C LEU A 191 -10.82 -16.89 6.62
N ASP A 192 -11.81 -17.09 5.75
CA ASP A 192 -11.65 -17.60 4.40
C ASP A 192 -10.77 -16.73 3.49
N LEU A 193 -10.38 -15.54 3.95
CA LEU A 193 -9.44 -14.68 3.25
C LEU A 193 -7.97 -14.94 3.61
N TYR A 194 -7.69 -15.52 4.78
CA TYR A 194 -6.31 -15.75 5.24
C TYR A 194 -6.06 -17.17 5.80
N GLU A 195 -7.08 -18.00 5.87
CA GLU A 195 -6.93 -19.43 6.12
C GLU A 195 -6.83 -20.18 4.78
N PHE A 196 -5.61 -20.44 4.39
CA PHE A 196 -5.30 -21.16 3.15
C PHE A 196 -5.49 -22.66 3.31
N LYS A 197 -5.86 -23.33 2.22
CA LYS A 197 -5.81 -24.81 2.18
C LYS A 197 -4.37 -25.29 2.42
N PRO A 198 -4.18 -26.46 3.03
CA PRO A 198 -2.85 -27.01 3.26
C PRO A 198 -1.99 -26.99 1.98
N ASN A 199 -0.74 -26.57 2.10
CA ASN A 199 0.22 -26.42 1.01
C ASN A 199 -0.14 -25.43 -0.10
N ALA A 200 -1.27 -24.73 -0.05
CA ALA A 200 -1.67 -23.78 -1.11
C ALA A 200 -0.66 -22.64 -1.25
N VAL A 201 -0.22 -22.07 -0.15
CA VAL A 201 0.76 -20.97 -0.12
C VAL A 201 2.09 -21.41 -0.71
N ARG A 202 2.61 -22.57 -0.29
CA ARG A 202 3.87 -23.15 -0.82
C ARG A 202 3.78 -23.43 -2.31
N LYS A 203 2.67 -23.99 -2.76
CA LYS A 203 2.40 -24.27 -4.18
C LYS A 203 2.37 -22.97 -4.99
N ALA A 204 1.69 -21.93 -4.48
CA ALA A 204 1.61 -20.62 -5.15
C ALA A 204 3.00 -19.99 -5.34
N VAL A 205 3.82 -19.96 -4.28
CA VAL A 205 5.20 -19.45 -4.37
C VAL A 205 6.06 -20.25 -5.33
N LYS A 206 5.99 -21.60 -5.27
CA LYS A 206 6.73 -22.47 -6.19
C LYS A 206 6.33 -22.25 -7.66
N ASN A 207 5.04 -22.18 -7.94
CA ASN A 207 4.55 -21.94 -9.30
C ASN A 207 4.99 -20.56 -9.80
N LEU A 208 4.96 -19.55 -8.95
CA LEU A 208 5.43 -18.21 -9.29
C LEU A 208 6.94 -18.18 -9.55
N TRP A 209 7.74 -18.98 -8.81
CA TRP A 209 9.17 -19.16 -9.06
C TRP A 209 9.45 -19.81 -10.41
N LEU A 210 8.71 -20.86 -10.74
CA LEU A 210 8.82 -21.52 -12.06
C LEU A 210 8.47 -20.54 -13.18
N LEU A 211 7.42 -19.73 -13.00
CA LEU A 211 7.08 -18.67 -13.94
C LEU A 211 8.20 -17.64 -14.10
N ALA A 212 8.80 -17.19 -13.00
CA ALA A 212 9.90 -16.22 -13.03
C ALA A 212 11.10 -16.69 -13.86
N ASN A 213 11.34 -18.00 -13.89
CA ASN A 213 12.44 -18.66 -14.63
C ASN A 213 12.02 -19.22 -16.00
N SER A 214 10.85 -18.85 -16.51
CA SER A 214 10.34 -19.25 -17.83
C SER A 214 10.48 -18.13 -18.87
N ASP A 215 10.23 -18.48 -20.13
CA ASP A 215 10.16 -17.55 -21.26
C ASP A 215 8.74 -16.96 -21.46
N SER A 216 7.86 -17.16 -20.50
CA SER A 216 6.50 -16.63 -20.55
C SER A 216 6.48 -15.10 -20.61
N LYS A 217 5.54 -14.55 -21.38
CA LYS A 217 5.30 -13.08 -21.47
C LYS A 217 4.99 -12.44 -20.11
N ILE A 218 4.48 -13.19 -19.15
CA ILE A 218 4.17 -12.71 -17.78
C ILE A 218 5.30 -12.96 -16.78
N ALA A 219 6.38 -13.66 -17.17
CA ALA A 219 7.53 -13.88 -16.31
C ALA A 219 8.16 -12.60 -15.72
N PRO A 220 8.20 -11.44 -16.43
CA PRO A 220 8.72 -10.20 -15.87
C PRO A 220 8.00 -9.76 -14.58
N TYR A 221 6.70 -9.98 -14.44
CA TYR A 221 5.96 -9.64 -13.22
C TYR A 221 6.40 -10.49 -12.03
N ALA A 222 6.58 -11.80 -12.26
CA ALA A 222 7.08 -12.71 -11.24
C ALA A 222 8.52 -12.38 -10.84
N ARG A 223 9.41 -12.09 -11.81
CA ARG A 223 10.79 -11.64 -11.52
C ARG A 223 10.82 -10.37 -10.69
N HIS A 224 10.03 -9.35 -11.06
CA HIS A 224 9.93 -8.11 -10.31
C HIS A 224 9.43 -8.35 -8.87
N TRP A 225 8.41 -9.20 -8.74
CA TRP A 225 7.87 -9.55 -7.43
C TRP A 225 8.92 -10.22 -6.53
N PHE A 226 9.66 -11.23 -7.02
CA PHE A 226 10.72 -11.89 -6.27
C PHE A 226 11.88 -10.95 -5.96
N SER A 227 12.31 -10.11 -6.90
CA SER A 227 13.39 -9.14 -6.66
C SER A 227 13.09 -8.26 -5.45
N SER A 228 11.84 -7.84 -5.27
CA SER A 228 11.42 -7.05 -4.12
C SER A 228 11.55 -7.80 -2.78
N LYS A 229 11.42 -9.13 -2.78
CA LYS A 229 11.55 -9.99 -1.58
C LYS A 229 13.01 -10.31 -1.28
N ILE A 230 13.78 -10.64 -2.32
CA ILE A 230 15.23 -10.91 -2.20
C ILE A 230 15.97 -9.69 -1.64
N LEU A 231 15.66 -8.48 -2.11
CA LEU A 231 16.24 -7.25 -1.59
C LEU A 231 15.95 -7.04 -0.10
N ARG A 232 14.78 -7.47 0.39
CA ARG A 232 14.47 -7.42 1.83
C ARG A 232 15.42 -8.29 2.64
N VAL A 233 15.70 -9.52 2.18
CA VAL A 233 16.60 -10.44 2.88
C VAL A 233 18.03 -9.91 2.89
N ARG A 234 18.53 -9.50 1.71
CA ARG A 234 19.91 -9.00 1.56
C ARG A 234 20.22 -7.77 2.37
N ASN A 235 19.21 -6.92 2.59
CA ASN A 235 19.36 -5.66 3.31
C ASN A 235 18.87 -5.75 4.77
N PHE A 236 18.72 -6.96 5.32
CA PHE A 236 18.31 -7.14 6.70
C PHE A 236 19.51 -7.16 7.62
N ASP A 237 19.56 -6.20 8.53
CA ASP A 237 20.43 -6.19 9.69
C ASP A 237 19.59 -6.53 10.93
N LYS A 238 19.94 -7.64 11.59
CA LYS A 238 19.20 -8.15 12.74
C LYS A 238 19.40 -7.30 13.99
N GLU A 239 20.61 -6.79 14.18
CA GLU A 239 20.94 -5.93 15.31
C GLU A 239 20.25 -4.58 15.15
N GLU A 240 20.36 -3.95 13.97
CA GLU A 240 19.59 -2.73 13.64
C GLU A 240 18.08 -2.93 13.82
N PHE A 241 17.55 -4.11 13.46
CA PHE A 241 16.12 -4.37 13.63
C PHE A 241 15.70 -4.45 15.10
N TYR A 242 16.51 -5.03 15.97
CA TYR A 242 16.18 -5.08 17.41
C TYR A 242 16.36 -3.72 18.08
N GLU A 243 17.31 -2.94 17.65
CA GLU A 243 17.51 -1.57 18.13
C GLU A 243 16.38 -0.64 17.60
N TYR A 244 15.98 -0.84 16.35
CA TYR A 244 14.96 -0.04 15.68
C TYR A 244 13.93 -0.94 14.98
N PRO A 245 12.93 -1.48 15.70
CA PRO A 245 11.98 -2.47 15.16
C PRO A 245 10.93 -1.85 14.22
N TYR A 246 11.38 -1.19 13.17
CA TYR A 246 10.49 -0.66 12.16
C TYR A 246 9.93 -1.74 11.24
N PRO A 247 8.63 -1.69 10.91
CA PRO A 247 8.08 -2.53 9.86
C PRO A 247 8.74 -2.22 8.51
N PRO A 248 8.63 -3.12 7.51
CA PRO A 248 9.27 -2.93 6.20
C PRO A 248 8.91 -1.64 5.47
N CYS A 249 7.75 -1.04 5.78
CA CYS A 249 7.32 0.26 5.23
C CYS A 249 8.00 1.47 5.87
N ARG A 250 8.70 1.30 7.00
CA ARG A 250 9.44 2.35 7.73
C ARG A 250 8.68 3.68 7.82
N PRO A 251 7.49 3.74 8.48
CA PRO A 251 6.77 4.99 8.69
C PRO A 251 7.62 5.96 9.52
N ALA A 252 7.44 7.27 9.29
CA ALA A 252 8.25 8.36 9.80
C ALA A 252 9.74 8.37 9.39
N VAL A 253 10.25 7.29 8.76
CA VAL A 253 11.62 7.26 8.22
C VAL A 253 11.62 7.51 6.71
N VAL A 254 10.81 6.74 5.96
CA VAL A 254 10.71 6.85 4.49
C VAL A 254 9.35 7.33 4.02
N SER A 255 8.34 7.30 4.87
CA SER A 255 6.99 7.77 4.57
C SER A 255 6.35 8.44 5.79
N LEU A 256 5.50 9.43 5.54
CA LEU A 256 4.70 10.11 6.55
C LEU A 256 3.23 10.02 6.16
N SER A 257 2.36 9.82 7.14
CA SER A 257 0.91 9.82 6.93
C SER A 257 0.32 11.04 7.64
N VAL A 258 -0.33 11.91 6.89
CA VAL A 258 -0.81 13.21 7.37
C VAL A 258 -2.28 13.39 6.98
N ASN A 259 -3.10 13.89 7.88
CA ASN A 259 -4.48 14.27 7.58
C ASN A 259 -4.62 15.76 7.23
N PHE A 260 -5.84 16.22 7.00
CA PHE A 260 -6.14 17.59 6.60
C PHE A 260 -5.77 18.65 7.63
N ASN A 261 -5.71 18.29 8.90
CA ASN A 261 -5.40 19.20 10.00
C ASN A 261 -3.90 19.24 10.32
N GLY A 262 -3.07 18.46 9.64
CA GLY A 262 -1.64 18.34 9.95
C GLY A 262 -1.30 17.32 11.02
N GLU A 263 -2.29 16.56 11.50
CA GLU A 263 -2.02 15.47 12.44
C GLU A 263 -1.26 14.34 11.71
N VAL A 264 -0.19 13.86 12.33
CA VAL A 264 0.63 12.76 11.85
C VAL A 264 0.10 11.45 12.42
N MET A 265 -0.29 10.58 11.53
CA MET A 265 -0.80 9.24 11.86
C MET A 265 0.37 8.25 11.98
N LEU A 266 0.25 7.28 12.87
CA LEU A 266 1.24 6.21 13.02
C LEU A 266 1.54 5.51 11.68
N CYS A 267 0.51 5.32 10.88
CA CYS A 267 0.62 4.77 9.52
C CYS A 267 -0.67 5.11 8.76
N HIS A 268 -0.65 5.02 7.46
CA HIS A 268 -1.81 5.31 6.59
C HIS A 268 -2.99 4.33 6.73
N ASN A 269 -2.87 3.29 7.55
CA ASN A 269 -3.92 2.28 7.80
C ASN A 269 -4.42 2.28 9.25
N THR A 270 -4.14 3.31 10.04
CA THR A 270 -4.62 3.44 11.42
C THR A 270 -5.02 4.89 11.70
N ASP A 271 -5.93 5.07 12.64
CA ASP A 271 -6.39 6.36 13.15
C ASP A 271 -5.52 6.89 14.30
N ARG A 272 -4.54 6.11 14.76
CA ARG A 272 -3.67 6.50 15.87
C ARG A 272 -2.81 7.69 15.47
N ILE A 273 -3.07 8.84 16.10
CA ILE A 273 -2.29 10.05 15.96
C ILE A 273 -1.04 9.96 16.86
N VAL A 274 0.10 10.35 16.32
CA VAL A 274 1.40 10.31 17.01
C VAL A 274 1.99 11.71 17.21
N GLY A 275 1.48 12.72 16.52
CA GLY A 275 1.91 14.09 16.63
C GLY A 275 1.33 14.97 15.53
N HIS A 276 2.01 16.08 15.25
CA HIS A 276 1.62 17.07 14.25
C HIS A 276 2.81 17.42 13.34
N ILE A 277 2.56 17.93 12.14
CA ILE A 277 3.61 18.29 11.16
C ILE A 277 4.53 19.42 11.65
N THR A 278 4.10 20.17 12.66
CA THR A 278 4.90 21.22 13.32
C THR A 278 5.79 20.69 14.45
N ASP A 279 5.64 19.43 14.82
CA ASP A 279 6.48 18.81 15.86
C ASP A 279 7.91 18.64 15.34
N ASN A 280 8.85 18.54 16.29
CA ASN A 280 10.22 18.17 15.96
C ASN A 280 10.27 16.79 15.29
N PHE A 281 10.86 16.71 14.11
CA PHE A 281 10.86 15.49 13.30
C PHE A 281 11.59 14.31 13.98
N ILE A 282 12.66 14.59 14.74
CA ILE A 282 13.42 13.57 15.49
C ILE A 282 12.54 13.01 16.61
N GLU A 283 11.85 13.86 17.35
CA GLU A 283 10.91 13.43 18.40
C GLU A 283 9.74 12.61 17.82
N LEU A 284 9.26 13.00 16.65
CA LEU A 284 8.21 12.28 15.95
C LEU A 284 8.67 10.87 15.54
N GLN A 285 9.89 10.75 15.02
CA GLN A 285 10.49 9.45 14.69
C GLN A 285 10.63 8.58 15.94
N GLU A 286 11.10 9.16 17.04
CA GLU A 286 11.28 8.44 18.30
C GLU A 286 9.93 7.96 18.89
N LYS A 287 8.87 8.77 18.81
CA LYS A 287 7.51 8.35 19.20
C LYS A 287 7.04 7.16 18.35
N HIS A 288 7.25 7.20 17.02
CA HIS A 288 6.92 6.09 16.13
C HIS A 288 7.68 4.82 16.52
N ARG A 289 9.01 4.94 16.76
CA ARG A 289 9.86 3.83 17.15
C ARG A 289 9.33 3.14 18.40
N LYS A 290 9.09 3.90 19.48
CA LYS A 290 8.57 3.37 20.75
C LYS A 290 7.26 2.64 20.58
N ILE A 291 6.33 3.22 19.82
CA ILE A 291 5.02 2.59 19.56
C ILE A 291 5.19 1.26 18.79
N PHE A 292 6.04 1.21 17.77
CA PHE A 292 6.27 -0.04 17.04
C PHE A 292 7.00 -1.09 17.88
N GLU A 293 7.89 -0.69 18.79
CA GLU A 293 8.52 -1.58 19.76
C GLU A 293 7.50 -2.22 20.71
N GLU A 294 6.54 -1.42 21.21
CA GLU A 294 5.41 -1.91 22.02
C GLU A 294 4.49 -2.86 21.24
N LEU A 295 4.25 -2.57 19.96
CA LEU A 295 3.37 -3.35 19.10
C LEU A 295 4.03 -4.62 18.54
N LEU A 296 5.35 -4.80 18.70
CA LEU A 296 6.04 -5.97 18.16
C LEU A 296 5.59 -7.25 18.90
N PRO A 297 4.99 -8.22 18.19
CA PRO A 297 4.55 -9.46 18.84
C PRO A 297 5.71 -10.20 19.49
N VAL A 298 5.50 -10.69 20.71
CA VAL A 298 6.55 -11.36 21.51
C VAL A 298 7.21 -12.51 20.74
N LYS A 299 6.42 -13.32 20.03
CA LYS A 299 6.93 -14.45 19.24
C LYS A 299 7.73 -14.04 18.00
N CYS A 300 7.63 -12.79 17.56
CA CYS A 300 8.47 -12.31 16.46
C CYS A 300 9.96 -12.22 16.83
N LYS A 301 10.27 -12.00 18.11
CA LYS A 301 11.67 -11.89 18.61
C LYS A 301 12.48 -13.16 18.42
N THR A 302 11.83 -14.32 18.39
CA THR A 302 12.47 -15.63 18.24
C THR A 302 12.06 -16.35 16.96
N CYS A 303 11.36 -15.66 16.03
CA CYS A 303 10.86 -16.24 14.79
C CYS A 303 12.00 -16.48 13.79
N GLU A 304 12.10 -17.70 13.26
CA GLU A 304 13.08 -18.11 12.25
C GLU A 304 12.96 -17.37 10.91
N HIS A 305 11.82 -16.70 10.67
CA HIS A 305 11.55 -15.93 9.46
C HIS A 305 11.66 -14.41 9.69
N LEU A 306 12.21 -13.98 10.82
CA LEU A 306 12.29 -12.54 11.15
C LEU A 306 13.08 -11.75 10.12
N ASP A 307 14.18 -12.33 9.61
CA ASP A 307 15.06 -11.75 8.60
C ASP A 307 14.34 -11.36 7.28
N ILE A 308 13.33 -12.10 6.91
CA ILE A 308 12.55 -11.86 5.68
C ILE A 308 11.18 -11.24 5.95
N CYS A 309 10.50 -11.67 7.00
CA CYS A 309 9.18 -11.17 7.36
C CYS A 309 9.23 -9.77 7.99
N ARG A 310 10.20 -9.53 8.90
CA ARG A 310 10.37 -8.28 9.67
C ARG A 310 9.08 -7.84 10.36
N CYS A 311 8.29 -8.79 10.91
CA CYS A 311 6.98 -8.53 11.47
C CYS A 311 6.13 -7.64 10.53
N ILE A 312 5.89 -8.10 9.32
CA ILE A 312 5.38 -7.38 8.15
C ILE A 312 4.46 -6.19 8.43
N CYS A 313 3.62 -6.26 9.46
CA CYS A 313 2.72 -5.21 9.90
C CYS A 313 2.41 -5.33 11.42
N PRO A 314 3.12 -4.61 12.31
CA PRO A 314 2.91 -4.72 13.75
C PRO A 314 1.53 -4.25 14.23
N ILE A 315 0.84 -3.40 13.45
CA ILE A 315 -0.53 -2.96 13.73
C ILE A 315 -1.60 -4.00 13.37
N ALA A 316 -1.19 -5.13 12.77
CA ALA A 316 -2.13 -6.21 12.46
C ALA A 316 -2.65 -6.88 13.74
N VAL A 317 -3.83 -7.48 13.64
CA VAL A 317 -4.47 -8.19 14.75
C VAL A 317 -3.55 -9.27 15.31
N GLN A 318 -3.37 -9.26 16.62
CA GLN A 318 -2.53 -10.22 17.34
C GLN A 318 -3.37 -11.17 18.16
N LYS A 319 -2.97 -12.44 18.19
CA LYS A 319 -3.53 -13.49 19.07
C LYS A 319 -2.38 -14.33 19.63
N ASN A 320 -2.40 -14.59 20.93
CA ASN A 320 -1.39 -15.44 21.60
C ASN A 320 0.07 -15.00 21.35
N GLY A 321 0.33 -13.70 21.29
CA GLY A 321 1.67 -13.12 21.13
C GLY A 321 2.24 -13.20 19.72
N GLU A 322 1.41 -13.44 18.70
CA GLU A 322 1.77 -13.43 17.28
C GLU A 322 0.66 -12.78 16.43
N LEU A 323 0.94 -12.42 15.19
CA LEU A 323 -0.10 -11.96 14.28
C LEU A 323 -1.07 -13.09 13.99
N CYS A 324 -2.38 -12.80 13.94
CA CYS A 324 -3.42 -13.82 13.74
C CYS A 324 -3.26 -14.62 12.44
N HIS A 325 -2.54 -14.07 11.47
CA HIS A 325 -2.26 -14.69 10.18
C HIS A 325 -0.80 -15.20 10.02
N CYS A 326 -0.06 -15.38 11.15
CA CYS A 326 1.32 -15.88 11.12
C CYS A 326 1.45 -17.27 10.48
N ASN A 327 0.42 -18.13 10.58
CA ASN A 327 0.50 -19.47 9.98
C ASN A 327 0.77 -19.41 8.49
N TYR A 328 0.00 -18.61 7.74
CA TYR A 328 0.26 -18.48 6.32
C TYR A 328 1.53 -17.68 6.02
N LEU A 329 1.89 -16.68 6.85
CA LEU A 329 3.12 -15.92 6.66
C LEU A 329 4.37 -16.79 6.82
N ARG A 330 4.40 -17.69 7.81
CA ARG A 330 5.52 -18.66 7.97
C ARG A 330 5.64 -19.57 6.76
N GLU A 331 4.51 -20.13 6.28
CA GLU A 331 4.51 -20.95 5.08
C GLU A 331 4.97 -20.17 3.85
N PHE A 332 4.49 -18.93 3.69
CA PHE A 332 4.84 -18.02 2.60
C PHE A 332 6.34 -17.69 2.61
N TRP A 333 6.87 -17.20 3.73
CA TRP A 333 8.27 -16.81 3.82
C TRP A 333 9.21 -18.02 3.82
N GLY A 334 8.80 -19.14 4.40
CA GLY A 334 9.54 -20.41 4.30
C GLY A 334 9.64 -20.90 2.85
N ALA A 335 8.56 -20.76 2.07
CA ALA A 335 8.58 -21.08 0.66
C ALA A 335 9.48 -20.14 -0.16
N ILE A 336 9.50 -18.85 0.16
CA ILE A 336 10.43 -17.87 -0.46
C ILE A 336 11.89 -18.25 -0.18
N LYS A 337 12.24 -18.55 1.09
CA LYS A 337 13.60 -19.01 1.44
C LYS A 337 13.99 -20.29 0.71
N GLY A 338 13.05 -21.21 0.52
CA GLY A 338 13.30 -22.50 -0.15
C GLY A 338 13.52 -22.41 -1.66
N VAL A 339 13.25 -21.27 -2.31
CA VAL A 339 13.48 -21.04 -3.75
C VAL A 339 14.60 -20.03 -4.02
N MET A 340 15.13 -19.37 -3.00
CA MET A 340 16.26 -18.44 -3.06
C MET A 340 17.59 -19.21 -3.05
#